data_ac56c76707e8da2e21dbc40f6d03a74a
#
_entry.id   ac56c76707e8da2e21dbc40f6d03a74a
#
_cell.length_a   1.000
_cell.length_b   1.000
_cell.length_c   1.000
_cell.angle_alpha   90.00
_cell.angle_beta   90.00
_cell.angle_gamma   90.00
#
_symmetry.space_group_name_H-M   'P 1'
#
loop_
_entity.id
_entity.type
_entity.pdbx_description
1 polymer ?
#
loop_
_entity_poly.entity_id
_entity_poly.type
_entity_poly.pdbx_seq_one_letter_code
_entity_poly.pdbx_strand_id
1 'polypeptide(L)' 'MDPHVFDRITIEPGKMNGQPWIRGLRLTVRRVLEAVGRYESRDELRADYPELEDDDIRQAIAYAAAILGDETVDLKTAS' A
#
# COMPACT_ATOMS: atom_id res chain seq x y z
N MET A 1 5.10 0.97 -20.05
CA MET A 1 4.39 1.67 -18.99
C MET A 1 5.33 2.11 -17.91
N ASP A 2 5.15 3.32 -17.45
CA ASP A 2 5.98 3.83 -16.38
C ASP A 2 5.65 3.11 -15.08
N PRO A 3 6.61 2.42 -14.47
CA PRO A 3 6.34 1.70 -13.23
C PRO A 3 6.05 2.61 -12.05
N HIS A 4 6.21 3.92 -12.23
CA HIS A 4 5.96 4.87 -11.14
C HIS A 4 4.61 5.53 -11.24
N VAL A 5 3.74 5.06 -12.11
CA VAL A 5 2.39 5.60 -12.20
C VAL A 5 1.51 4.89 -11.19
N PHE A 6 0.97 5.67 -10.26
CA PHE A 6 0.10 5.14 -9.22
C PHE A 6 -1.25 5.83 -9.31
N ASP A 7 -2.02 5.45 -10.31
CA ASP A 7 -3.28 6.15 -10.59
C ASP A 7 -4.37 5.82 -9.57
N ARG A 8 -4.14 4.85 -8.71
CA ARG A 8 -5.10 4.52 -7.65
C ARG A 8 -4.72 5.09 -6.30
N ILE A 9 -3.60 5.79 -6.23
CA ILE A 9 -3.11 6.33 -4.96
C ILE A 9 -3.09 7.84 -5.08
N THR A 10 -3.59 8.52 -4.06
CA THR A 10 -3.62 9.97 -4.06
C THR A 10 -3.15 10.47 -2.70
N ILE A 11 -2.68 11.71 -2.70
CA ILE A 11 -2.26 12.40 -1.49
C ILE A 11 -2.90 13.77 -1.52
N GLU A 12 -3.66 14.07 -0.46
CA GLU A 12 -4.26 15.40 -0.32
C GLU A 12 -3.96 15.90 1.07
N PRO A 13 -3.34 17.07 1.21
CA PRO A 13 -2.92 17.54 2.53
C PRO A 13 -4.04 17.63 3.55
N GLY A 14 -5.25 17.91 3.12
CA GLY A 14 -6.37 18.05 4.03
C GLY A 14 -7.12 16.77 4.32
N LYS A 15 -6.67 15.64 3.78
CA LYS A 15 -7.37 14.39 3.93
C LYS A 15 -6.42 13.31 4.41
N MET A 16 -6.95 12.39 5.21
CA MET A 16 -6.20 11.22 5.70
C MET A 16 -4.89 11.63 6.37
N ASN A 17 -4.88 12.78 7.00
CA ASN A 17 -3.68 13.32 7.66
C ASN A 17 -2.52 13.48 6.69
N GLY A 18 -2.82 13.75 5.43
CA GLY A 18 -1.76 13.93 4.44
C GLY A 18 -1.10 12.66 3.97
N GLN A 19 -1.60 11.51 4.39
CA GLN A 19 -1.01 10.25 4.00
C GLN A 19 -1.55 9.78 2.65
N PRO A 20 -0.77 9.02 1.91
CA PRO A 20 -1.27 8.42 0.67
C PRO A 20 -2.42 7.46 0.97
N TRP A 21 -3.42 7.49 0.12
CA TRP A 21 -4.61 6.66 0.34
C TRP A 21 -5.15 6.19 -1.01
N ILE A 22 -5.97 5.13 -0.95
CA ILE A 22 -6.52 4.52 -2.15
C ILE A 22 -7.70 5.37 -2.62
N ARG A 23 -7.63 5.80 -3.86
CA ARG A 23 -8.66 6.64 -4.43
C ARG A 23 -10.02 5.92 -4.38
N GLY A 24 -11.02 6.64 -3.93
CA GLY A 24 -12.36 6.09 -3.86
C GLY A 24 -12.65 5.26 -2.64
N LEU A 25 -11.64 4.96 -1.84
CA LEU A 25 -11.81 4.22 -0.60
C LEU A 25 -11.27 5.07 0.54
N ARG A 26 -11.66 4.74 1.76
CA ARG A 26 -11.12 5.46 2.91
C ARG A 26 -10.07 4.60 3.59
N LEU A 27 -9.10 4.20 2.81
CA LEU A 27 -8.02 3.33 3.26
C LEU A 27 -6.70 3.94 2.86
N THR A 28 -5.83 4.16 3.84
CA THR A 28 -4.47 4.60 3.53
C THR A 28 -3.66 3.45 2.99
N VAL A 29 -2.59 3.80 2.28
CA VAL A 29 -1.65 2.78 1.80
C VAL A 29 -1.10 2.00 2.99
N ARG A 30 -0.81 2.69 4.09
CA ARG A 30 -0.29 2.00 5.28
C ARG A 30 -1.27 0.96 5.79
N ARG A 31 -2.55 1.28 5.83
CA ARG A 31 -3.54 0.33 6.31
C ARG A 31 -3.63 -0.88 5.39
N VAL A 32 -3.53 -0.65 4.08
CA VAL A 32 -3.54 -1.77 3.14
C VAL A 32 -2.35 -2.68 3.38
N LEU A 33 -1.17 -2.09 3.60
CA LEU A 33 0.02 -2.90 3.84
C LEU A 33 -0.10 -3.69 5.13
N GLU A 34 -0.67 -3.08 6.17
CA GLU A 34 -0.88 -3.79 7.42
C GLU A 34 -1.81 -4.98 7.22
N ALA A 35 -2.84 -4.79 6.42
CA ALA A 35 -3.77 -5.87 6.14
C ALA A 35 -3.09 -6.99 5.37
N VAL A 36 -2.29 -6.64 4.38
CA VAL A 36 -1.57 -7.66 3.62
C VAL A 36 -0.69 -8.49 4.54
N GLY A 37 -0.05 -7.85 5.50
CA GLY A 37 0.81 -8.58 6.42
C GLY A 37 0.06 -9.40 7.46
N ARG A 38 -1.19 -9.03 7.73
CA ARG A 38 -1.98 -9.72 8.75
C ARG A 38 -2.67 -10.97 8.24
N TYR A 39 -3.23 -10.90 7.05
CA TYR A 39 -4.01 -12.00 6.51
C TYR A 39 -3.12 -12.99 5.78
N GLU A 40 -3.39 -14.26 5.98
CA GLU A 40 -2.58 -15.30 5.37
C GLU A 40 -2.86 -15.44 3.87
N SER A 41 -4.06 -15.11 3.44
CA SER A 41 -4.39 -15.21 2.04
C SER A 41 -5.09 -13.95 1.56
N ARG A 42 -5.02 -13.76 0.25
CA ARG A 42 -5.68 -12.63 -0.38
C ARG A 42 -7.20 -12.74 -0.24
N ASP A 43 -7.70 -13.97 -0.25
CA ASP A 43 -9.14 -14.18 -0.10
C ASP A 43 -9.63 -13.72 1.26
N GLU A 44 -8.86 -13.99 2.30
CA GLU A 44 -9.23 -13.55 3.64
C GLU A 44 -9.23 -12.03 3.74
N LEU A 45 -8.22 -11.41 3.14
CA LEU A 45 -8.12 -9.97 3.16
C LEU A 45 -9.34 -9.35 2.46
N ARG A 46 -9.70 -9.88 1.31
CA ARG A 46 -10.78 -9.31 0.54
C ARG A 46 -12.14 -9.58 1.16
N ALA A 47 -12.24 -10.60 2.00
CA ALA A 47 -13.48 -10.83 2.73
C ALA A 47 -13.77 -9.69 3.69
N ASP A 48 -12.72 -9.15 4.32
CA ASP A 48 -12.87 -8.01 5.23
C ASP A 48 -12.90 -6.68 4.51
N TYR A 49 -12.26 -6.59 3.34
CA TYR A 49 -12.20 -5.36 2.56
C TYR A 49 -12.69 -5.65 1.15
N PRO A 50 -14.00 -5.90 0.98
CA PRO A 50 -14.50 -6.34 -0.32
C PRO A 50 -14.37 -5.30 -1.42
N GLU A 51 -14.20 -4.03 -1.07
CA GLU A 51 -14.03 -2.99 -2.06
C GLU A 51 -12.63 -2.90 -2.61
N LEU A 52 -11.69 -3.57 -1.96
CA LEU A 52 -10.29 -3.49 -2.34
C LEU A 52 -10.03 -4.44 -3.50
N GLU A 53 -9.53 -3.89 -4.59
CA GLU A 53 -9.22 -4.67 -5.78
C GLU A 53 -7.76 -5.09 -5.76
N ASP A 54 -7.45 -6.13 -6.52
CA ASP A 54 -6.08 -6.61 -6.60
C ASP A 54 -5.12 -5.51 -7.06
N ASP A 55 -5.57 -4.67 -7.98
CA ASP A 55 -4.71 -3.59 -8.46
C ASP A 55 -4.48 -2.53 -7.37
N ASP A 56 -5.46 -2.32 -6.49
CA ASP A 56 -5.25 -1.43 -5.36
C ASP A 56 -4.12 -1.95 -4.48
N ILE A 57 -4.15 -3.23 -4.21
CA ILE A 57 -3.15 -3.85 -3.35
C ILE A 57 -1.79 -3.81 -4.02
N ARG A 58 -1.75 -4.13 -5.30
CA ARG A 58 -0.50 -4.14 -6.04
C ARG A 58 0.14 -2.76 -6.06
N GLN A 59 -0.67 -1.74 -6.30
CA GLN A 59 -0.14 -0.38 -6.34
C GLN A 59 0.31 0.09 -4.96
N ALA A 60 -0.41 -0.30 -3.91
CA ALA A 60 0.01 0.06 -2.57
C ALA A 60 1.38 -0.53 -2.25
N ILE A 61 1.59 -1.79 -2.62
CA ILE A 61 2.87 -2.43 -2.39
C ILE A 61 3.97 -1.78 -3.22
N ALA A 62 3.68 -1.51 -4.49
CA ALA A 62 4.67 -0.89 -5.37
C ALA A 62 5.02 0.52 -4.90
N TYR A 63 4.03 1.26 -4.41
CA TYR A 63 4.26 2.60 -3.90
C TYR A 63 5.17 2.56 -2.69
N ALA A 64 4.91 1.65 -1.77
CA ALA A 64 5.75 1.51 -0.59
C ALA A 64 7.17 1.11 -0.97
N ALA A 65 7.29 0.21 -1.94
CA ALA A 65 8.61 -0.22 -2.39
C ALA A 65 9.38 0.94 -3.01
N ALA A 66 8.68 1.79 -3.77
CA ALA A 66 9.34 2.95 -4.38
C ALA A 66 9.85 3.91 -3.31
N ILE A 67 9.07 4.12 -2.25
CA ILE A 67 9.51 5.00 -1.17
C ILE A 67 10.71 4.43 -0.45
N LEU A 68 10.67 3.14 -0.18
CA LEU A 68 11.74 2.49 0.58
C LEU A 68 12.98 2.21 -0.27
N GLY A 69 12.82 2.25 -1.58
CA GLY A 69 13.90 1.87 -2.47
C GLY A 69 15.12 2.75 -2.41
N ASP A 70 14.97 3.99 -1.95
CA ASP A 70 16.08 4.92 -1.87
C ASP A 70 16.83 4.82 -0.55
N GLU A 71 16.40 3.94 0.34
CA GLU A 71 16.99 3.82 1.65
C GLU A 71 17.70 2.50 1.79
N THR A 72 18.85 2.55 2.43
CA THR A 72 19.60 1.35 2.71
C THR A 72 19.42 1.01 4.18
N VAL A 73 18.91 -0.19 4.43
CA VAL A 73 18.71 -0.65 5.79
C VAL A 73 19.69 -1.77 6.05
N ASP A 74 20.49 -1.58 7.08
CA ASP A 74 21.49 -2.57 7.44
C ASP A 74 20.89 -3.50 8.49
N LEU A 75 20.51 -4.69 8.07
CA LEU A 75 19.91 -5.67 8.95
C LEU A 75 20.98 -6.62 9.44
N LYS A 76 21.51 -6.33 10.58
CA LYS A 76 22.62 -7.10 11.09
C LYS A 76 22.24 -8.53 11.41
N THR A 77 21.02 -8.74 11.74
CA THR A 77 20.56 -10.07 12.10
C THR A 77 20.51 -11.01 10.91
N ALA A 78 20.70 -10.49 9.73
CA ALA A 78 20.68 -11.32 8.54
C ALA A 78 21.87 -12.26 8.46
N SER A 79 22.90 -12.03 9.18
CA SER A 79 24.08 -12.89 9.14
C SER A 79 23.88 -14.21 9.88
#